data_462b00006ec99dce43389b5ecaf56754
#
_entry.id   462b00006ec99dce43389b5ecaf56754
#
_cell.length_a   1.000
_cell.length_b   1.000
_cell.length_c   1.000
_cell.angle_alpha   90.00
_cell.angle_beta   90.00
_cell.angle_gamma   90.00
#
_symmetry.space_group_name_H-M   'P 1'
#
loop_
_entity.id
_entity.type
_entity.pdbx_description
1 polymer ?
#
loop_
_entity_poly.entity_id
_entity_poly.type
_entity_poly.pdbx_seq_one_letter_code
_entity_poly.pdbx_strand_id
1 'polypeptide(L)'
;RYPVFSKPIFNMRGMGTGGRIVRSARDHRLHLEPGHMWMRLLTGAHVSTDVALAKGRPKWWRHATGKPAGGGTFDHWTIHATRRPALERYLARWMRRKLKHFSGIVNFETIGGRIIEAHLRMADQWPDLYGAGWTEAAVELYRGGRWRWRERGRRTAYSVVLFGDHGRRWSIDAGSVERLRAMHAGEGDHHRR
;
A
#
# COMPACT_ATOMS: atom_id res chain seq x y z
N ARG A 1 -10.53 2.77 26.31
CA ARG A 1 -10.22 4.20 26.31
C ARG A 1 -10.51 4.75 24.92
N TYR A 2 -11.33 5.79 24.83
CA TYR A 2 -11.67 6.48 23.58
C TYR A 2 -10.62 7.56 23.24
N PRO A 3 -10.51 7.99 21.96
CA PRO A 3 -11.26 7.48 20.81
C PRO A 3 -10.74 6.12 20.31
N VAL A 4 -11.65 5.37 19.66
CA VAL A 4 -11.31 4.13 18.93
C VAL A 4 -11.76 4.24 17.48
N PHE A 5 -11.20 3.41 16.61
CA PHE A 5 -11.65 3.27 15.22
C PHE A 5 -12.47 1.99 15.09
N SER A 6 -13.68 2.11 14.59
CA SER A 6 -14.58 0.99 14.27
C SER A 6 -14.53 0.74 12.76
N LYS A 7 -14.41 -0.51 12.35
CA LYS A 7 -14.46 -0.89 10.94
C LYS A 7 -15.09 -2.26 10.76
N PRO A 8 -15.70 -2.55 9.60
CA PRO A 8 -16.18 -3.89 9.28
C PRO A 8 -15.05 -4.92 9.36
N ILE A 9 -15.34 -6.12 9.89
CA ILE A 9 -14.43 -7.27 9.87
C ILE A 9 -14.24 -7.73 8.42
N PHE A 10 -15.34 -7.74 7.65
CA PHE A 10 -15.35 -8.04 6.22
C PHE A 10 -15.73 -6.79 5.44
N ASN A 11 -14.76 -6.19 4.77
CA ASN A 11 -14.99 -5.01 3.93
C ASN A 11 -15.07 -5.42 2.46
N MET A 12 -16.23 -5.89 2.02
CA MET A 12 -16.48 -6.30 0.62
C MET A 12 -16.54 -5.11 -0.35
N ARG A 13 -16.70 -3.89 0.15
CA ARG A 13 -16.77 -2.67 -0.67
C ARG A 13 -15.41 -1.98 -0.86
N GLY A 14 -14.40 -2.41 -0.11
CA GLY A 14 -13.07 -1.81 -0.14
C GLY A 14 -13.03 -0.38 0.45
N MET A 15 -11.92 0.31 0.23
CA MET A 15 -11.70 1.75 0.51
C MET A 15 -12.08 2.23 1.92
N GLY A 16 -12.01 1.36 2.94
CA GLY A 16 -12.37 1.72 4.31
C GLY A 16 -13.85 2.05 4.53
N THR A 17 -14.73 1.70 3.57
CA THR A 17 -16.18 1.93 3.67
C THR A 17 -16.74 1.34 4.96
N GLY A 18 -17.55 2.13 5.69
CA GLY A 18 -18.13 1.76 6.98
C GLY A 18 -17.17 1.99 8.17
N GLY A 19 -15.93 2.43 7.92
CA GLY A 19 -15.01 2.83 8.98
C GLY A 19 -15.43 4.16 9.62
N ARG A 20 -15.36 4.25 10.97
CA ARG A 20 -15.68 5.48 11.70
C ARG A 20 -14.86 5.64 12.98
N ILE A 21 -14.69 6.88 13.40
CA ILE A 21 -14.10 7.20 14.71
C ILE A 21 -15.21 7.24 15.74
N VAL A 22 -15.10 6.42 16.77
CA VAL A 22 -16.00 6.39 17.94
C VAL A 22 -15.30 7.12 19.08
N ARG A 23 -15.89 8.23 19.53
CA ARG A 23 -15.22 9.18 20.42
C ARG A 23 -15.55 8.99 21.89
N SER A 24 -16.66 8.33 22.21
CA SER A 24 -17.15 8.15 23.58
C SER A 24 -17.93 6.84 23.74
N ALA A 25 -18.22 6.47 25.01
CA ALA A 25 -19.09 5.34 25.31
C ALA A 25 -20.55 5.55 24.82
N ARG A 26 -21.01 6.82 24.80
CA ARG A 26 -22.33 7.16 24.24
C ARG A 26 -22.34 6.95 22.73
N ASP A 27 -21.35 7.48 22.05
CA ASP A 27 -21.14 7.34 20.60
C ASP A 27 -21.07 5.86 20.19
N HIS A 28 -20.35 5.06 21.00
CA HIS A 28 -20.24 3.62 20.81
C HIS A 28 -21.62 2.91 20.85
N ARG A 29 -22.46 3.23 21.83
CA ARG A 29 -23.81 2.64 21.93
C ARG A 29 -24.69 2.99 20.74
N LEU A 30 -24.56 4.21 20.21
CA LEU A 30 -25.34 4.68 19.05
C LEU A 30 -24.89 4.03 17.73
N HIS A 31 -23.65 3.59 17.67
CA HIS A 31 -23.03 3.10 16.44
C HIS A 31 -22.53 1.65 16.56
N LEU A 32 -23.10 0.89 17.49
CA LEU A 32 -22.79 -0.52 17.62
C LEU A 32 -23.40 -1.28 16.44
N GLU A 33 -22.55 -1.83 15.58
CA GLU A 33 -22.97 -2.61 14.41
C GLU A 33 -22.41 -4.03 14.51
N PRO A 34 -23.25 -5.08 14.37
CA PRO A 34 -22.76 -6.45 14.23
C PRO A 34 -21.76 -6.57 13.06
N GLY A 35 -20.72 -7.37 13.23
CA GLY A 35 -19.69 -7.57 12.20
C GLY A 35 -18.65 -6.46 12.13
N HIS A 36 -18.67 -5.49 13.05
CA HIS A 36 -17.60 -4.52 13.20
C HIS A 36 -16.59 -4.92 14.28
N MET A 37 -15.34 -4.55 14.05
CA MET A 37 -14.27 -4.62 15.06
C MET A 37 -13.82 -3.22 15.45
N TRP A 38 -13.22 -3.09 16.63
CA TRP A 38 -12.64 -1.84 17.09
C TRP A 38 -11.14 -1.99 17.27
N MET A 39 -10.46 -0.94 16.99
CA MET A 39 -9.04 -0.84 17.21
C MET A 39 -8.70 0.54 17.78
N ARG A 40 -7.51 0.66 18.35
CA ARG A 40 -7.01 1.97 18.76
C ARG A 40 -7.02 2.91 17.56
N LEU A 41 -7.48 4.14 17.75
CA LEU A 41 -7.31 5.18 16.74
C LEU A 41 -5.82 5.45 16.57
N LEU A 42 -5.33 5.24 15.37
CA LEU A 42 -3.94 5.48 14.99
C LEU A 42 -3.84 6.81 14.24
N THR A 43 -2.74 7.51 14.45
CA THR A 43 -2.40 8.77 13.79
C THR A 43 -1.01 8.69 13.18
N GLY A 44 -0.75 9.55 12.20
CA GLY A 44 0.53 9.61 11.49
C GLY A 44 0.42 9.23 10.02
N ALA A 45 1.56 9.08 9.36
CA ALA A 45 1.62 8.76 7.94
C ALA A 45 0.98 7.40 7.63
N HIS A 46 0.16 7.35 6.58
CA HIS A 46 -0.34 6.12 5.99
C HIS A 46 0.72 5.59 5.04
N VAL A 47 1.24 4.41 5.33
CA VAL A 47 2.30 3.77 4.53
C VAL A 47 1.82 2.41 4.07
N SER A 48 1.85 2.22 2.74
CA SER A 48 1.71 0.92 2.10
C SER A 48 3.11 0.34 1.87
N THR A 49 3.29 -0.94 2.16
CA THR A 49 4.59 -1.61 2.05
C THR A 49 4.43 -2.97 1.37
N ASP A 50 5.03 -3.12 0.19
CA ASP A 50 5.17 -4.41 -0.46
C ASP A 50 6.46 -5.12 -0.02
N VAL A 51 6.32 -6.41 0.24
CA VAL A 51 7.42 -7.28 0.69
C VAL A 51 7.42 -8.57 -0.12
N ALA A 52 8.53 -8.90 -0.77
CA ALA A 52 8.76 -10.26 -1.25
C ALA A 52 9.21 -11.13 -0.08
N LEU A 53 8.47 -12.20 0.20
CA LEU A 53 8.67 -13.09 1.33
C LEU A 53 8.98 -14.50 0.83
N ALA A 54 10.12 -15.05 1.20
CA ALA A 54 10.48 -16.44 0.91
C ALA A 54 10.59 -17.24 2.21
N LYS A 55 9.68 -18.21 2.42
CA LYS A 55 9.60 -19.02 3.64
C LYS A 55 9.65 -18.18 4.92
N GLY A 56 8.80 -17.16 4.99
CA GLY A 56 8.71 -16.24 6.12
C GLY A 56 9.87 -15.24 6.27
N ARG A 57 10.82 -15.23 5.33
CA ARG A 57 11.98 -14.33 5.36
C ARG A 57 11.85 -13.25 4.28
N PRO A 58 11.82 -11.95 4.68
CA PRO A 58 11.76 -10.86 3.71
C PRO A 58 13.03 -10.83 2.84
N LYS A 59 12.82 -10.65 1.54
CA LYS A 59 13.85 -10.60 0.51
C LYS A 59 13.95 -9.26 -0.18
N TRP A 60 12.81 -8.54 -0.26
CA TRP A 60 12.72 -7.24 -0.90
C TRP A 60 11.61 -6.41 -0.25
N TRP A 61 11.74 -5.08 -0.31
CA TRP A 61 10.85 -4.13 0.31
C TRP A 61 10.63 -2.92 -0.59
N ARG A 62 9.40 -2.45 -0.68
CA ARG A 62 9.06 -1.16 -1.26
C ARG A 62 8.01 -0.47 -0.40
N HIS A 63 8.19 0.83 -0.20
CA HIS A 63 7.31 1.63 0.62
C HIS A 63 6.68 2.74 -0.20
N ALA A 64 5.39 3.00 0.01
CA ALA A 64 4.69 4.14 -0.53
C ALA A 64 3.97 4.87 0.61
N THR A 65 3.90 6.20 0.52
CA THR A 65 3.12 7.03 1.45
C THR A 65 1.95 7.63 0.71
N GLY A 66 0.74 7.41 1.21
CA GLY A 66 -0.48 8.02 0.68
C GLY A 66 -0.68 9.42 1.24
N LYS A 67 -1.06 10.37 0.38
CA LYS A 67 -1.57 11.69 0.77
C LYS A 67 -3.10 11.61 0.80
N PRO A 68 -3.75 11.64 1.98
CA PRO A 68 -5.20 11.51 2.06
C PRO A 68 -5.91 12.67 1.36
N ALA A 69 -6.98 12.37 0.61
CA ALA A 69 -7.88 13.34 -0.02
C ALA A 69 -9.25 13.41 0.67
N GLY A 70 -9.51 12.53 1.63
CA GLY A 70 -10.81 12.42 2.33
C GLY A 70 -11.63 11.22 1.84
N GLY A 71 -12.67 10.84 2.60
CA GLY A 71 -13.57 9.74 2.22
C GLY A 71 -12.90 8.36 2.03
N GLY A 72 -11.71 8.13 2.59
CA GLY A 72 -10.95 6.89 2.39
C GLY A 72 -10.12 6.87 1.09
N THR A 73 -10.10 7.98 0.33
CA THR A 73 -9.32 8.12 -0.91
C THR A 73 -7.98 8.80 -0.67
N PHE A 74 -7.10 8.71 -1.66
CA PHE A 74 -5.80 9.36 -1.66
C PHE A 74 -5.66 10.24 -2.90
N ASP A 75 -5.08 11.42 -2.72
CA ASP A 75 -4.71 12.34 -3.80
C ASP A 75 -3.64 11.67 -4.69
N HIS A 76 -2.59 11.20 -4.05
CA HIS A 76 -1.55 10.42 -4.71
C HIS A 76 -0.80 9.53 -3.70
N TRP A 77 -0.03 8.60 -4.24
CA TRP A 77 0.96 7.84 -3.49
C TRP A 77 2.36 8.22 -3.95
N THR A 78 3.25 8.46 -2.98
CA THR A 78 4.69 8.62 -3.23
C THR A 78 5.37 7.29 -2.97
N ILE A 79 5.89 6.65 -3.99
CA ILE A 79 6.65 5.40 -3.92
C ILE A 79 8.12 5.77 -3.67
N HIS A 80 8.63 5.44 -2.47
CA HIS A 80 9.93 5.93 -2.01
C HIS A 80 11.10 5.14 -2.57
N ALA A 81 12.17 5.84 -2.97
CA ALA A 81 13.48 5.25 -3.25
C ALA A 81 14.15 4.73 -1.96
N THR A 82 13.86 5.34 -0.82
CA THR A 82 14.51 5.06 0.47
C THR A 82 13.83 3.93 1.22
N ARG A 83 14.60 3.22 2.02
CA ARG A 83 14.11 2.19 2.94
C ARG A 83 13.62 2.81 4.24
N ARG A 84 12.80 2.06 4.99
CA ARG A 84 12.28 2.43 6.31
C ARG A 84 12.68 1.38 7.37
N PRO A 85 13.94 1.37 7.84
CA PRO A 85 14.48 0.24 8.63
C PRO A 85 13.69 -0.05 9.92
N ALA A 86 13.17 0.95 10.61
CA ALA A 86 12.37 0.76 11.82
C ALA A 86 11.05 0.02 11.52
N LEU A 87 10.34 0.44 10.45
CA LEU A 87 9.11 -0.21 10.00
C LEU A 87 9.40 -1.64 9.52
N GLU A 88 10.44 -1.82 8.73
CA GLU A 88 10.86 -3.14 8.22
C GLU A 88 11.18 -4.12 9.35
N ARG A 89 11.88 -3.69 10.40
CA ARG A 89 12.14 -4.53 11.58
C ARG A 89 10.84 -4.94 12.29
N TYR A 90 9.89 -4.02 12.42
CA TYR A 90 8.60 -4.31 13.02
C TYR A 90 7.80 -5.33 12.19
N LEU A 91 7.66 -5.10 10.89
CA LEU A 91 6.97 -5.99 9.96
C LEU A 91 7.66 -7.36 9.88
N ALA A 92 8.99 -7.40 9.82
CA ALA A 92 9.75 -8.64 9.79
C ALA A 92 9.51 -9.51 11.04
N ARG A 93 9.41 -8.91 12.23
CA ARG A 93 9.05 -9.66 13.46
C ARG A 93 7.64 -10.23 13.36
N TRP A 94 6.68 -9.48 12.82
CA TRP A 94 5.32 -9.93 12.63
C TRP A 94 5.26 -11.10 11.64
N MET A 95 5.91 -10.97 10.48
CA MET A 95 5.94 -12.01 9.44
C MET A 95 6.58 -13.31 9.93
N ARG A 96 7.68 -13.25 10.67
CA ARG A 96 8.31 -14.45 11.25
C ARG A 96 7.38 -15.24 12.15
N ARG A 97 6.46 -14.58 12.85
CA ARG A 97 5.49 -15.25 13.74
C ARG A 97 4.26 -15.74 13.00
N LYS A 98 3.75 -14.96 12.04
CA LYS A 98 2.45 -15.20 11.42
C LYS A 98 2.54 -15.86 10.04
N LEU A 99 3.65 -15.68 9.33
CA LEU A 99 3.84 -16.11 7.94
C LEU A 99 5.12 -16.94 7.74
N LYS A 100 5.57 -17.68 8.77
CA LYS A 100 6.88 -18.37 8.76
C LYS A 100 7.09 -19.36 7.60
N HIS A 101 6.02 -19.91 7.02
CA HIS A 101 6.07 -20.86 5.90
C HIS A 101 5.63 -20.23 4.56
N PHE A 102 5.14 -19.00 4.58
CA PHE A 102 4.62 -18.36 3.39
C PHE A 102 5.74 -17.89 2.46
N SER A 103 5.54 -18.10 1.15
CA SER A 103 6.34 -17.51 0.08
C SER A 103 5.38 -16.81 -0.89
N GLY A 104 5.64 -15.55 -1.20
CA GLY A 104 4.81 -14.70 -2.04
C GLY A 104 5.01 -13.24 -1.73
N ILE A 105 4.21 -12.38 -2.34
CA ILE A 105 4.19 -10.96 -2.03
C ILE A 105 3.16 -10.70 -0.92
N VAL A 106 3.53 -9.85 0.01
CA VAL A 106 2.64 -9.37 1.08
C VAL A 106 2.63 -7.85 1.06
N ASN A 107 1.44 -7.28 1.00
CA ASN A 107 1.26 -5.85 1.20
C ASN A 107 0.80 -5.58 2.64
N PHE A 108 1.43 -4.61 3.29
CA PHE A 108 1.03 -4.12 4.60
C PHE A 108 0.59 -2.67 4.49
N GLU A 109 -0.55 -2.35 5.06
CA GLU A 109 -0.94 -0.98 5.32
C GLU A 109 -0.70 -0.64 6.79
N THR A 110 -0.07 0.50 7.01
CA THR A 110 0.26 0.98 8.37
C THR A 110 -0.08 2.44 8.54
N ILE A 111 -0.53 2.81 9.75
CA ILE A 111 -0.67 4.22 10.17
C ILE A 111 0.22 4.43 11.39
N GLY A 112 1.07 5.47 11.34
CA GLY A 112 2.01 5.74 12.43
C GLY A 112 2.93 4.56 12.75
N GLY A 113 3.26 3.73 11.73
CA GLY A 113 4.09 2.54 11.87
C GLY A 113 3.40 1.32 12.51
N ARG A 114 2.06 1.33 12.65
CA ARG A 114 1.27 0.22 13.17
C ARG A 114 0.43 -0.40 12.06
N ILE A 115 0.42 -1.73 11.95
CA ILE A 115 -0.36 -2.47 10.95
C ILE A 115 -1.85 -2.19 11.16
N ILE A 116 -2.53 -1.83 10.09
CA ILE A 116 -4.00 -1.74 10.00
C ILE A 116 -4.59 -2.81 9.10
N GLU A 117 -3.83 -3.24 8.08
CA GLU A 117 -4.20 -4.32 7.16
C GLU A 117 -2.97 -5.09 6.69
N ALA A 118 -3.17 -6.35 6.31
CA ALA A 118 -2.16 -7.19 5.67
C ALA A 118 -2.83 -8.03 4.58
N HIS A 119 -2.33 -7.92 3.35
CA HIS A 119 -2.85 -8.62 2.19
C HIS A 119 -1.79 -9.58 1.65
N LEU A 120 -2.18 -10.81 1.31
CA LEU A 120 -1.27 -11.80 0.70
C LEU A 120 -1.18 -11.59 -0.83
N ARG A 121 -1.03 -10.34 -1.23
CA ARG A 121 -0.85 -9.86 -2.60
C ARG A 121 0.01 -8.60 -2.59
N MET A 122 0.44 -8.15 -3.76
CA MET A 122 1.05 -6.83 -3.94
C MET A 122 -0.01 -5.72 -3.95
N ALA A 123 0.43 -4.48 -3.77
CA ALA A 123 -0.34 -3.32 -4.21
C ALA A 123 -0.46 -3.35 -5.73
N ASP A 124 -1.65 -3.12 -6.25
CA ASP A 124 -1.95 -3.21 -7.68
C ASP A 124 -1.65 -1.92 -8.47
N GLN A 125 -1.41 -0.83 -7.76
CA GLN A 125 -1.32 0.51 -8.37
C GLN A 125 0.07 0.87 -8.92
N TRP A 126 1.15 0.15 -8.56
CA TRP A 126 2.51 0.55 -8.93
C TRP A 126 3.54 -0.58 -9.19
N PRO A 127 3.18 -1.81 -9.53
CA PRO A 127 4.17 -2.88 -9.77
C PRO A 127 5.10 -2.59 -10.95
N ASP A 128 4.64 -1.84 -11.95
CA ASP A 128 5.38 -1.37 -13.11
C ASP A 128 6.54 -0.43 -12.73
N LEU A 129 6.43 0.27 -11.60
CA LEU A 129 7.49 1.14 -11.07
C LEU A 129 8.59 0.38 -10.32
N TYR A 130 8.49 -0.92 -10.18
CA TYR A 130 9.50 -1.72 -9.51
C TYR A 130 10.69 -2.07 -10.39
N GLY A 131 10.50 -2.03 -11.71
CA GLY A 131 11.53 -2.25 -12.71
C GLY A 131 11.46 -3.61 -13.40
N ALA A 132 12.20 -3.70 -14.50
CA ALA A 132 12.22 -4.90 -15.35
C ALA A 132 12.59 -6.16 -14.58
N GLY A 133 11.89 -7.26 -14.85
CA GLY A 133 12.13 -8.57 -14.25
C GLY A 133 11.51 -8.75 -12.85
N TRP A 134 10.85 -7.71 -12.28
CA TRP A 134 10.21 -7.85 -10.97
C TRP A 134 8.99 -8.78 -11.03
N THR A 135 8.19 -8.66 -12.07
CA THR A 135 6.98 -9.49 -12.25
C THR A 135 7.36 -10.97 -12.41
N GLU A 136 8.37 -11.25 -13.22
CA GLU A 136 8.89 -12.60 -13.42
C GLU A 136 9.43 -13.19 -12.11
N ALA A 137 10.13 -12.37 -11.34
CA ALA A 137 10.61 -12.78 -10.02
C ALA A 137 9.47 -13.05 -9.02
N ALA A 138 8.38 -12.28 -9.10
CA ALA A 138 7.18 -12.54 -8.31
C ALA A 138 6.54 -13.88 -8.70
N VAL A 139 6.42 -14.17 -10.00
CA VAL A 139 5.94 -15.47 -10.50
C VAL A 139 6.83 -16.62 -9.98
N GLU A 140 8.15 -16.49 -10.08
CA GLU A 140 9.09 -17.51 -9.58
C GLU A 140 9.01 -17.68 -8.05
N LEU A 141 8.75 -16.60 -7.32
CA LEU A 141 8.53 -16.65 -5.88
C LEU A 141 7.30 -17.50 -5.53
N TYR A 142 6.19 -17.33 -6.25
CA TYR A 142 4.97 -18.12 -6.02
C TYR A 142 5.15 -19.58 -6.47
N ARG A 143 5.84 -19.84 -7.59
CA ARG A 143 6.09 -21.21 -8.07
C ARG A 143 7.05 -22.01 -7.19
N GLY A 144 8.19 -21.39 -6.85
CA GLY A 144 9.32 -22.10 -6.28
C GLY A 144 9.81 -21.58 -4.94
N GLY A 145 9.15 -20.59 -4.35
CA GLY A 145 9.55 -19.99 -3.08
C GLY A 145 10.91 -19.30 -3.12
N ARG A 146 11.38 -18.90 -4.31
CA ARG A 146 12.70 -18.31 -4.51
C ARG A 146 12.59 -16.88 -5.01
N TRP A 147 13.37 -15.98 -4.43
CA TRP A 147 13.51 -14.60 -4.88
C TRP A 147 14.93 -14.34 -5.34
N ARG A 148 15.14 -14.11 -6.65
CA ARG A 148 16.45 -13.90 -7.25
C ARG A 148 16.64 -12.51 -7.86
N TRP A 149 15.57 -11.74 -7.96
CA TRP A 149 15.61 -10.41 -8.55
C TRP A 149 16.38 -9.43 -7.65
N ARG A 150 17.16 -8.58 -8.27
CA ARG A 150 17.91 -7.50 -7.64
C ARG A 150 17.43 -6.16 -8.19
N GLU A 151 17.05 -5.29 -7.31
CA GLU A 151 16.61 -3.95 -7.67
C GLU A 151 17.79 -3.13 -8.21
N ARG A 152 17.61 -2.56 -9.41
CA ARG A 152 18.58 -1.67 -10.04
C ARG A 152 17.91 -0.29 -10.22
N GLY A 153 18.61 0.78 -9.77
CA GLY A 153 18.14 2.14 -10.01
C GLY A 153 16.83 2.48 -9.30
N ARG A 154 16.76 2.24 -7.98
CA ARG A 154 15.61 2.62 -7.14
C ARG A 154 15.39 4.12 -7.23
N ARG A 155 14.22 4.54 -7.72
CA ARG A 155 13.82 5.93 -7.84
C ARG A 155 12.54 6.18 -7.06
N THR A 156 12.34 7.43 -6.63
CA THR A 156 11.04 7.90 -6.15
C THR A 156 10.12 8.04 -7.35
N ALA A 157 8.88 7.60 -7.20
CA ALA A 157 7.85 7.69 -8.23
C ALA A 157 6.51 8.06 -7.60
N TYR A 158 5.56 8.42 -8.42
CA TYR A 158 4.22 8.82 -7.98
C TYR A 158 3.18 7.95 -8.68
N SER A 159 2.12 7.61 -7.93
CA SER A 159 0.93 6.98 -8.47
C SER A 159 -0.28 7.82 -8.13
N VAL A 160 -1.03 8.20 -9.16
CA VAL A 160 -2.27 8.98 -9.04
C VAL A 160 -3.41 8.13 -9.55
N VAL A 161 -4.44 7.94 -8.72
CA VAL A 161 -5.66 7.26 -9.13
C VAL A 161 -6.74 8.30 -9.37
N LEU A 162 -7.18 8.39 -10.60
CA LEU A 162 -8.28 9.27 -10.96
C LEU A 162 -9.61 8.57 -10.67
N PHE A 163 -10.40 9.18 -9.81
CA PHE A 163 -11.75 8.73 -9.51
C PHE A 163 -12.74 9.54 -10.34
N GLY A 164 -13.57 8.86 -11.10
CA GLY A 164 -14.65 9.45 -11.89
C GLY A 164 -16.01 8.95 -11.47
N ASP A 165 -17.07 9.59 -11.97
CA ASP A 165 -18.43 9.12 -11.75
C ASP A 165 -18.63 7.73 -12.35
N HIS A 166 -19.15 6.81 -11.55
CA HIS A 166 -19.55 5.50 -12.04
C HIS A 166 -20.71 5.64 -13.06
N GLY A 167 -20.59 4.95 -14.19
CA GLY A 167 -21.57 5.01 -15.27
C GLY A 167 -21.15 5.86 -16.47
N ARG A 168 -20.05 6.62 -16.38
CA ARG A 168 -19.41 7.26 -17.53
C ARG A 168 -18.17 6.49 -17.94
N ARG A 169 -17.98 6.33 -19.26
CA ARG A 169 -16.71 5.85 -19.82
C ARG A 169 -15.76 7.03 -19.94
N TRP A 170 -14.62 6.91 -19.31
CA TRP A 170 -13.53 7.88 -19.42
C TRP A 170 -12.46 7.32 -20.33
N SER A 171 -11.97 8.14 -21.24
CA SER A 171 -10.78 7.84 -22.04
C SER A 171 -9.78 8.98 -21.90
N ILE A 172 -8.52 8.63 -21.85
CA ILE A 172 -7.43 9.62 -21.94
C ILE A 172 -7.01 9.60 -23.40
N ASP A 173 -7.05 10.77 -24.06
CA ASP A 173 -6.60 10.88 -25.44
C ASP A 173 -5.08 10.63 -25.55
N ALA A 174 -4.65 10.11 -26.70
CA ALA A 174 -3.26 9.75 -26.94
C ALA A 174 -2.30 10.94 -26.78
N GLY A 175 -2.71 12.15 -27.16
CA GLY A 175 -1.91 13.35 -26.99
C GLY A 175 -1.68 13.72 -25.52
N SER A 176 -2.66 13.49 -24.65
CA SER A 176 -2.51 13.66 -23.20
C SER A 176 -1.54 12.65 -22.60
N VAL A 177 -1.61 11.38 -23.06
CA VAL A 177 -0.66 10.34 -22.65
C VAL A 177 0.77 10.69 -23.06
N GLU A 178 0.97 11.17 -24.29
CA GLU A 178 2.30 11.61 -24.77
C GLU A 178 2.82 12.82 -24.00
N ARG A 179 1.97 13.81 -23.69
CA ARG A 179 2.37 14.95 -22.86
C ARG A 179 2.82 14.51 -21.46
N LEU A 180 2.09 13.59 -20.82
CA LEU A 180 2.48 13.04 -19.52
C LEU A 180 3.83 12.30 -19.60
N ARG A 181 4.05 11.51 -20.67
CA ARG A 181 5.34 10.82 -20.91
C ARG A 181 6.49 11.81 -21.10
N ALA A 182 6.27 12.87 -21.89
CA ALA A 182 7.26 13.91 -22.13
C ALA A 182 7.64 14.68 -20.86
N MET A 183 6.68 14.97 -19.97
CA MET A 183 6.95 15.60 -18.67
C MET A 183 7.86 14.70 -17.80
N HIS A 184 7.65 13.41 -17.78
CA HIS A 184 8.50 12.47 -17.05
C HIS A 184 9.91 12.33 -17.66
N ALA A 185 10.05 12.46 -18.95
CA ALA A 185 11.36 12.41 -19.62
C ALA A 185 12.21 13.66 -19.32
N GLY A 186 11.57 14.85 -19.17
CA GLY A 186 12.26 16.12 -18.89
C GLY A 186 12.80 16.23 -17.46
N GLU A 187 12.20 15.60 -16.46
CA GLU A 187 12.70 15.61 -15.07
C GLU A 187 13.96 14.75 -14.87
N GLY A 188 14.28 13.87 -15.81
CA GLY A 188 15.47 13.00 -15.75
C GLY A 188 16.79 13.73 -16.05
N ASP A 189 16.75 14.91 -16.69
CA ASP A 189 17.96 15.60 -17.19
C ASP A 189 18.45 16.74 -16.28
N HIS A 190 17.67 17.18 -15.30
CA HIS A 190 18.08 18.26 -14.38
C HIS A 190 18.97 17.82 -13.20
N HIS A 191 19.30 16.53 -13.08
CA HIS A 191 20.20 16.03 -12.04
C HIS A 191 21.57 15.55 -12.58
N ARG A 192 21.94 15.95 -13.80
CA ARG A 192 23.27 15.70 -14.39
C ARG A 192 24.04 16.98 -14.74
N ARG A 193 23.95 17.98 -13.88
CA ARG A 193 24.92 19.10 -13.97
C ARG A 193 25.47 19.41 -12.59
#